data_30736434733c8433bc148c69f47dee14
#
_entry.id   30736434733c8433bc148c69f47dee14
#
_cell.length_a   1.000
_cell.length_b   1.000
_cell.length_c   1.000
_cell.angle_alpha   90.00
_cell.angle_beta   90.00
_cell.angle_gamma   90.00
#
_symmetry.space_group_name_H-M   'P 1'
#
loop_
_entity.id
_entity.type
_entity.pdbx_description
1 polymer ?
#
loop_
_entity_poly.entity_id
_entity_poly.type
_entity_poly.pdbx_seq_one_letter_code
_entity_poly.pdbx_strand_id
1 'polypeptide(L)'
;MSRLQNSLYWLAAAVNKQTFKGSRNNFGFTKSIYFAAKGFTHLNMNIGEEDLFIQRIAKRNNVSVALVPKATMIEHPWGGFKWWISELRHYGSAYAFYPIGARNRIEWDLGSQVLLFVTLLAMILLLPLELKLAALALMLLRYLVVIMRIRSVAKRVGEKGVALRYFLFDLFNPILMLCVRVSLIKRDSTVWR
;
A
#
# COMPACT_ATOMS: atom_id res chain seq x y z
N MET A 1 10.14 3.21 2.84
CA MET A 1 9.01 4.13 2.67
C MET A 1 7.85 3.52 1.91
N SER A 2 8.01 3.05 0.66
CA SER A 2 6.94 2.41 -0.12
C SER A 2 6.26 1.23 0.61
N ARG A 3 7.03 0.38 1.28
CA ARG A 3 6.48 -0.71 2.08
C ARG A 3 5.59 -0.22 3.22
N LEU A 4 6.00 0.83 3.93
CA LEU A 4 5.19 1.41 4.99
C LEU A 4 3.87 1.96 4.43
N GLN A 5 3.92 2.73 3.34
CA GLN A 5 2.71 3.26 2.72
C GLN A 5 1.79 2.14 2.21
N ASN A 6 2.32 1.15 1.49
CA ASN A 6 1.54 0.01 1.06
C ASN A 6 0.92 -0.75 2.24
N SER A 7 1.66 -0.88 3.35
CA SER A 7 1.15 -1.52 4.57
C SER A 7 -0.01 -0.77 5.20
N LEU A 8 -0.02 0.56 5.13
CA LEU A 8 -1.09 1.36 5.72
C LEU A 8 -2.47 1.01 5.15
N TYR A 9 -2.58 0.72 3.86
CA TYR A 9 -3.87 0.37 3.23
C TYR A 9 -4.47 -0.90 3.81
N TRP A 10 -3.71 -1.99 3.80
CA TRP A 10 -4.25 -3.27 4.25
C TRP A 10 -4.31 -3.37 5.77
N LEU A 11 -3.41 -2.71 6.52
CA LEU A 11 -3.51 -2.60 7.97
C LEU A 11 -4.74 -1.79 8.39
N ALA A 12 -5.00 -0.66 7.74
CA ALA A 12 -6.21 0.13 8.00
C ALA A 12 -7.48 -0.66 7.67
N ALA A 13 -7.49 -1.43 6.58
CA ALA A 13 -8.59 -2.31 6.25
C ALA A 13 -8.77 -3.41 7.31
N ALA A 14 -7.69 -4.02 7.79
CA ALA A 14 -7.73 -5.05 8.81
C ALA A 14 -8.24 -4.53 10.16
N VAL A 15 -7.80 -3.34 10.59
CA VAL A 15 -8.32 -2.67 11.79
C VAL A 15 -9.82 -2.39 11.68
N ASN A 16 -10.29 -2.01 10.48
CA ASN A 16 -11.71 -1.78 10.19
C ASN A 16 -12.49 -3.07 9.85
N LYS A 17 -11.93 -4.25 10.15
CA LYS A 17 -12.58 -5.55 9.92
C LYS A 17 -12.93 -5.83 8.43
N GLN A 18 -12.15 -5.27 7.52
CA GLN A 18 -12.28 -5.43 6.06
C GLN A 18 -10.98 -5.95 5.45
N THR A 19 -10.44 -6.98 6.07
CA THR A 19 -9.16 -7.58 5.68
C THR A 19 -9.24 -8.18 4.29
N PHE A 20 -8.30 -7.82 3.42
CA PHE A 20 -8.19 -8.35 2.06
C PHE A 20 -6.78 -8.80 1.71
N LYS A 21 -5.80 -8.44 2.55
CA LYS A 21 -4.40 -8.72 2.35
C LYS A 21 -3.70 -8.91 3.68
N GLY A 22 -2.63 -9.68 3.69
CA GLY A 22 -1.72 -9.84 4.82
C GLY A 22 -0.28 -9.54 4.46
N SER A 23 0.57 -9.57 5.46
CA SER A 23 2.01 -9.50 5.23
C SER A 23 2.55 -10.90 4.98
N ARG A 24 3.18 -11.13 3.84
CA ARG A 24 3.85 -12.39 3.51
C ARG A 24 4.74 -12.90 4.63
N ASN A 25 5.45 -12.00 5.29
CA ASN A 25 6.46 -12.34 6.29
C ASN A 25 5.99 -12.16 7.73
N ASN A 26 4.78 -11.63 7.94
CA ASN A 26 4.31 -11.29 9.28
C ASN A 26 2.79 -11.41 9.39
N PHE A 27 2.27 -12.63 9.20
CA PHE A 27 0.91 -12.98 9.57
C PHE A 27 0.86 -14.38 10.17
N GLY A 28 -0.11 -14.59 11.04
CA GLY A 28 -0.33 -15.89 11.68
C GLY A 28 -1.79 -16.29 11.65
N PHE A 29 -2.03 -17.58 11.70
CA PHE A 29 -3.36 -18.17 11.77
C PHE A 29 -3.34 -19.43 12.65
N THR A 30 -4.50 -19.80 13.18
CA THR A 30 -4.62 -21.01 13.97
C THR A 30 -4.65 -22.25 13.08
N LYS A 31 -4.16 -23.38 13.60
CA LYS A 31 -4.21 -24.67 12.90
C LYS A 31 -5.64 -25.03 12.50
N SER A 32 -6.62 -24.75 13.37
CA SER A 32 -8.03 -25.05 13.10
C SER A 32 -8.56 -24.29 11.87
N ILE A 33 -8.25 -23.00 11.73
CA ILE A 33 -8.63 -22.22 10.55
C ILE A 33 -7.94 -22.74 9.30
N TYR A 34 -6.66 -23.10 9.41
CA TYR A 34 -5.90 -23.65 8.27
C TYR A 34 -6.51 -24.92 7.73
N PHE A 35 -6.79 -25.90 8.60
CA PHE A 35 -7.38 -27.16 8.18
C PHE A 35 -8.83 -27.03 7.71
N ALA A 36 -9.63 -26.16 8.35
CA ALA A 36 -10.99 -25.87 7.91
C ALA A 36 -11.03 -25.26 6.50
N ALA A 37 -10.02 -24.48 6.13
CA ALA A 37 -9.86 -23.90 4.79
C ALA A 37 -9.19 -24.84 3.79
N LYS A 38 -8.83 -26.06 4.15
CA LYS A 38 -8.06 -27.05 3.36
C LYS A 38 -6.65 -26.55 3.00
N GLY A 39 -6.08 -25.70 3.85
CA GLY A 39 -4.74 -25.11 3.66
C GLY A 39 -4.59 -24.33 2.35
N PHE A 40 -3.43 -24.43 1.73
CA PHE A 40 -3.10 -23.80 0.44
C PHE A 40 -3.35 -24.72 -0.77
N THR A 41 -3.84 -25.95 -0.57
CA THR A 41 -3.88 -26.98 -1.63
C THR A 41 -4.74 -26.64 -2.84
N HIS A 42 -5.66 -25.69 -2.69
CA HIS A 42 -6.56 -25.23 -3.77
C HIS A 42 -6.17 -23.86 -4.33
N LEU A 43 -5.08 -23.29 -3.82
CA LEU A 43 -4.54 -22.02 -4.30
C LEU A 43 -3.43 -22.34 -5.31
N ASN A 44 -3.83 -22.50 -6.55
CA ASN A 44 -2.90 -22.83 -7.63
C ASN A 44 -2.14 -21.58 -8.10
N MET A 45 -1.48 -20.89 -7.16
CA MET A 45 -0.84 -19.60 -7.41
C MET A 45 0.63 -19.60 -6.98
N ASN A 46 1.50 -19.12 -7.86
CA ASN A 46 2.92 -18.93 -7.54
C ASN A 46 3.22 -17.65 -6.76
N ILE A 47 2.28 -16.70 -6.76
CA ILE A 47 2.46 -15.37 -6.16
C ILE A 47 1.13 -14.85 -5.63
N GLY A 48 1.10 -14.36 -4.36
CA GLY A 48 -0.09 -13.78 -3.76
C GLY A 48 -1.06 -14.81 -3.17
N GLU A 49 -0.61 -16.03 -3.00
CA GLU A 49 -1.35 -17.10 -2.34
C GLU A 49 -1.75 -16.73 -0.91
N GLU A 50 -0.89 -15.99 -0.18
CA GLU A 50 -1.18 -15.48 1.15
C GLU A 50 -2.37 -14.52 1.16
N ASP A 51 -2.48 -13.65 0.16
CA ASP A 51 -3.58 -12.70 0.05
C ASP A 51 -4.91 -13.41 -0.21
N LEU A 52 -4.93 -14.38 -1.10
CA LEU A 52 -6.12 -15.19 -1.40
C LEU A 52 -6.52 -16.05 -0.22
N PHE A 53 -5.55 -16.65 0.46
CA PHE A 53 -5.83 -17.44 1.66
C PHE A 53 -6.49 -16.56 2.74
N ILE A 54 -5.93 -15.37 2.99
CA ILE A 54 -6.50 -14.42 3.94
C ILE A 54 -7.93 -14.02 3.54
N GLN A 55 -8.18 -13.69 2.27
CA GLN A 55 -9.51 -13.33 1.80
C GLN A 55 -10.54 -14.44 2.04
N ARG A 56 -10.11 -15.70 1.99
CA ARG A 56 -10.97 -16.84 2.23
C ARG A 56 -11.28 -17.04 3.71
N ILE A 57 -10.29 -16.86 4.60
CA ILE A 57 -10.42 -17.18 6.03
C ILE A 57 -10.82 -15.99 6.89
N ALA A 58 -10.51 -14.76 6.46
CA ALA A 58 -10.75 -13.56 7.24
C ALA A 58 -12.24 -13.22 7.30
N LYS A 59 -12.75 -13.10 8.52
CA LYS A 59 -14.11 -12.62 8.82
C LYS A 59 -14.00 -11.41 9.73
N ARG A 60 -15.07 -10.64 9.86
CA ARG A 60 -15.12 -9.44 10.71
C ARG A 60 -14.75 -9.68 12.18
N ASN A 61 -14.96 -10.88 12.68
CA ASN A 61 -14.80 -11.25 14.08
C ASN A 61 -13.58 -12.11 14.39
N ASN A 62 -12.79 -12.56 13.38
CA ASN A 62 -11.67 -13.47 13.59
C ASN A 62 -10.30 -12.86 13.22
N VAL A 63 -10.24 -11.56 12.93
CA VAL A 63 -8.99 -10.87 12.58
C VAL A 63 -8.61 -9.90 13.71
N SER A 64 -7.35 -9.96 14.11
CA SER A 64 -6.72 -8.99 15.01
C SER A 64 -5.44 -8.44 14.40
N VAL A 65 -5.08 -7.22 14.75
CA VAL A 65 -3.88 -6.53 14.25
C VAL A 65 -3.06 -6.05 15.43
N ALA A 66 -1.80 -6.44 15.48
CA ALA A 66 -0.84 -5.98 16.50
C ALA A 66 0.04 -4.88 15.90
N LEU A 67 -0.23 -3.63 16.26
CA LEU A 67 0.53 -2.44 15.85
C LEU A 67 1.47 -1.98 16.96
N VAL A 68 2.40 -2.84 17.33
CA VAL A 68 3.42 -2.55 18.36
C VAL A 68 4.82 -2.89 17.82
N PRO A 69 5.87 -2.18 18.25
CA PRO A 69 7.23 -2.43 17.74
C PRO A 69 7.69 -3.89 17.91
N LYS A 70 7.30 -4.53 19.02
CA LYS A 70 7.63 -5.93 19.30
C LYS A 70 6.98 -6.94 18.34
N ALA A 71 5.87 -6.57 17.70
CA ALA A 71 5.19 -7.39 16.70
C ALA A 71 5.57 -7.01 15.26
N THR A 72 6.47 -6.07 15.07
CA THR A 72 6.91 -5.62 13.74
C THR A 72 8.17 -6.38 13.35
N MET A 73 8.14 -7.04 12.18
CA MET A 73 9.33 -7.66 11.61
C MET A 73 10.20 -6.61 10.92
N ILE A 74 11.48 -6.64 11.20
CA ILE A 74 12.48 -5.79 10.56
C ILE A 74 13.03 -6.55 9.36
N GLU A 75 12.82 -6.02 8.17
CA GLU A 75 13.41 -6.52 6.95
C GLU A 75 14.50 -5.58 6.45
N HIS A 76 15.64 -6.15 6.11
CA HIS A 76 16.70 -5.43 5.43
C HIS A 76 16.53 -5.57 3.91
N PRO A 77 16.50 -4.47 3.15
CA PRO A 77 16.41 -4.54 1.69
C PRO A 77 17.75 -5.11 1.15
N TRP A 78 17.67 -6.20 0.39
CA TRP A 78 18.84 -6.90 -0.17
C TRP A 78 19.26 -6.38 -1.55
N GLY A 79 18.50 -5.44 -2.13
CA GLY A 79 18.71 -5.03 -3.51
C GLY A 79 18.54 -3.53 -3.76
N GLY A 80 18.99 -3.11 -4.93
CA GLY A 80 18.85 -1.76 -5.43
C GLY A 80 17.45 -1.50 -6.03
N PHE A 81 17.35 -0.47 -6.87
CA PHE A 81 16.12 -0.02 -7.51
C PHE A 81 15.38 -1.13 -8.28
N LYS A 82 16.11 -2.00 -9.00
CA LYS A 82 15.53 -3.12 -9.76
C LYS A 82 14.77 -4.09 -8.84
N TRP A 83 15.37 -4.43 -7.71
CA TRP A 83 14.72 -5.29 -6.71
C TRP A 83 13.46 -4.63 -6.16
N TRP A 84 13.51 -3.34 -5.84
CA TRP A 84 12.35 -2.60 -5.36
C TRP A 84 11.20 -2.56 -6.36
N ILE A 85 11.47 -2.34 -7.65
CA ILE A 85 10.45 -2.41 -8.70
C ILE A 85 9.87 -3.83 -8.82
N SER A 86 10.70 -4.87 -8.69
CA SER A 86 10.24 -6.26 -8.67
C SER A 86 9.27 -6.51 -7.52
N GLU A 87 9.57 -6.01 -6.32
CA GLU A 87 8.69 -6.08 -5.15
C GLU A 87 7.35 -5.36 -5.40
N LEU A 88 7.37 -4.16 -5.96
CA LEU A 88 6.15 -3.45 -6.30
C LEU A 88 5.28 -4.22 -7.31
N ARG A 89 5.90 -4.85 -8.31
CA ARG A 89 5.20 -5.73 -9.26
C ARG A 89 4.63 -6.96 -8.59
N HIS A 90 5.37 -7.56 -7.69
CA HIS A 90 4.91 -8.70 -6.90
C HIS A 90 3.66 -8.34 -6.08
N TYR A 91 3.69 -7.21 -5.35
CA TYR A 91 2.51 -6.73 -4.64
C TYR A 91 1.33 -6.38 -5.56
N GLY A 92 1.58 -5.97 -6.79
CA GLY A 92 0.56 -5.67 -7.79
C GLY A 92 -0.05 -6.90 -8.44
N SER A 93 0.61 -8.06 -8.42
CA SER A 93 0.16 -9.26 -9.13
C SER A 93 -1.17 -9.82 -8.59
N ALA A 94 -1.39 -9.75 -7.28
CA ALA A 94 -2.62 -10.20 -6.65
C ALA A 94 -3.78 -9.19 -6.75
N TYR A 95 -3.53 -7.99 -7.28
CA TYR A 95 -4.52 -6.90 -7.31
C TYR A 95 -5.83 -7.28 -8.02
N ALA A 96 -5.76 -8.03 -9.11
CA ALA A 96 -6.94 -8.46 -9.87
C ALA A 96 -7.93 -9.28 -9.03
N PHE A 97 -7.44 -9.97 -8.02
CA PHE A 97 -8.21 -10.84 -7.14
C PHE A 97 -8.73 -10.13 -5.88
N TYR A 98 -8.40 -8.86 -5.68
CA TYR A 98 -8.88 -8.13 -4.51
C TYR A 98 -10.38 -7.79 -4.64
N PRO A 99 -11.12 -7.76 -3.52
CA PRO A 99 -12.50 -7.30 -3.50
C PRO A 99 -12.64 -5.90 -4.10
N ILE A 100 -13.75 -5.65 -4.78
CA ILE A 100 -14.02 -4.35 -5.46
C ILE A 100 -13.80 -3.16 -4.51
N GLY A 101 -14.27 -3.26 -3.27
CA GLY A 101 -14.09 -2.18 -2.29
C GLY A 101 -12.63 -1.89 -1.94
N ALA A 102 -11.77 -2.92 -1.92
CA ALA A 102 -10.33 -2.75 -1.69
C ALA A 102 -9.65 -2.14 -2.93
N ARG A 103 -10.00 -2.63 -4.13
CA ARG A 103 -9.50 -2.06 -5.39
C ARG A 103 -9.86 -0.59 -5.52
N ASN A 104 -11.13 -0.25 -5.31
CA ASN A 104 -11.60 1.13 -5.40
C ASN A 104 -10.84 2.07 -4.45
N ARG A 105 -10.56 1.66 -3.22
CA ARG A 105 -9.76 2.48 -2.28
C ARG A 105 -8.36 2.75 -2.80
N ILE A 106 -7.70 1.72 -3.33
CA ILE A 106 -6.35 1.85 -3.90
C ILE A 106 -6.38 2.77 -5.12
N GLU A 107 -7.40 2.64 -5.98
CA GLU A 107 -7.58 3.50 -7.16
C GLU A 107 -7.87 4.96 -6.77
N TRP A 108 -8.77 5.18 -5.82
CA TRP A 108 -9.10 6.52 -5.35
C TRP A 108 -7.91 7.22 -4.71
N ASP A 109 -7.06 6.50 -3.97
CA ASP A 109 -5.86 7.10 -3.41
C ASP A 109 -4.88 7.52 -4.51
N LEU A 110 -4.56 6.63 -5.45
CA LEU A 110 -3.68 6.97 -6.57
C LEU A 110 -4.28 8.07 -7.45
N GLY A 111 -5.56 7.96 -7.78
CA GLY A 111 -6.27 8.96 -8.60
C GLY A 111 -6.29 10.33 -7.93
N SER A 112 -6.54 10.40 -6.63
CA SER A 112 -6.52 11.66 -5.89
C SER A 112 -5.13 12.29 -5.82
N GLN A 113 -4.07 11.48 -5.70
CA GLN A 113 -2.69 11.97 -5.76
C GLN A 113 -2.35 12.55 -7.14
N VAL A 114 -2.68 11.82 -8.20
CA VAL A 114 -2.47 12.29 -9.58
C VAL A 114 -3.25 13.58 -9.83
N LEU A 115 -4.53 13.61 -9.47
CA LEU A 115 -5.38 14.79 -9.62
C LEU A 115 -4.80 16.00 -8.88
N LEU A 116 -4.34 15.81 -7.64
CA LEU A 116 -3.70 16.85 -6.85
C LEU A 116 -2.50 17.45 -7.60
N PHE A 117 -1.59 16.61 -8.12
CA PHE A 117 -0.40 17.12 -8.81
C PHE A 117 -0.73 17.80 -10.13
N VAL A 118 -1.69 17.26 -10.90
CA VAL A 118 -2.16 17.90 -12.14
C VAL A 118 -2.79 19.25 -11.84
N THR A 119 -3.63 19.33 -10.80
CA THR A 119 -4.27 20.59 -10.39
C THR A 119 -3.24 21.61 -9.92
N LEU A 120 -2.27 21.21 -9.11
CA LEU A 120 -1.19 22.09 -8.66
C LEU A 120 -0.36 22.61 -9.84
N LEU A 121 -0.02 21.76 -10.80
CA LEU A 121 0.71 22.17 -11.99
C LEU A 121 -0.10 23.17 -12.81
N ALA A 122 -1.38 22.91 -13.03
CA ALA A 122 -2.28 23.83 -13.72
C ALA A 122 -2.38 25.18 -12.99
N MET A 123 -2.51 25.17 -11.67
CA MET A 123 -2.54 26.41 -10.87
C MET A 123 -1.24 27.21 -10.98
N ILE A 124 -0.08 26.55 -10.95
CA ILE A 124 1.21 27.21 -11.11
C ILE A 124 1.35 27.84 -12.50
N LEU A 125 0.83 27.22 -13.54
CA LEU A 125 0.97 27.71 -14.91
C LEU A 125 -0.05 28.82 -15.25
N LEU A 126 -1.30 28.68 -14.81
CA LEU A 126 -2.42 29.47 -15.32
C LEU A 126 -2.89 30.60 -14.41
N LEU A 127 -2.62 30.55 -13.10
CA LEU A 127 -3.18 31.50 -12.14
C LEU A 127 -2.26 32.69 -11.87
N PRO A 128 -2.80 33.85 -11.42
CA PRO A 128 -2.03 34.98 -10.93
C PRO A 128 -1.29 34.62 -9.63
N LEU A 129 -0.28 35.45 -9.30
CA LEU A 129 0.65 35.18 -8.20
C LEU A 129 -0.04 34.96 -6.84
N GLU A 130 -1.07 35.72 -6.55
CA GLU A 130 -1.83 35.63 -5.30
C GLU A 130 -2.46 34.25 -5.10
N LEU A 131 -3.07 33.70 -6.15
CA LEU A 131 -3.67 32.37 -6.10
C LEU A 131 -2.61 31.25 -6.12
N LYS A 132 -1.44 31.48 -6.73
CA LYS A 132 -0.30 30.55 -6.61
C LYS A 132 0.19 30.44 -5.17
N LEU A 133 0.26 31.56 -4.46
CA LEU A 133 0.66 31.57 -3.05
C LEU A 133 -0.37 30.83 -2.18
N ALA A 134 -1.66 31.04 -2.43
CA ALA A 134 -2.72 30.30 -1.74
C ALA A 134 -2.63 28.78 -2.01
N ALA A 135 -2.40 28.38 -3.25
CA ALA A 135 -2.20 26.97 -3.61
C ALA A 135 -0.98 26.36 -2.90
N LEU A 136 0.13 27.10 -2.84
CA LEU A 136 1.32 26.67 -2.13
C LEU A 136 1.06 26.51 -0.63
N ALA A 137 0.33 27.44 0.00
CA ALA A 137 -0.04 27.37 1.40
C ALA A 137 -0.90 26.13 1.70
N LEU A 138 -1.89 25.81 0.85
CA LEU A 138 -2.70 24.60 0.97
C LEU A 138 -1.86 23.33 0.82
N MET A 139 -0.90 23.31 -0.10
CA MET A 139 0.03 22.20 -0.28
C MET A 139 0.89 21.99 0.97
N LEU A 140 1.43 23.07 1.54
CA LEU A 140 2.22 23.00 2.77
C LEU A 140 1.38 22.48 3.94
N LEU A 141 0.14 22.95 4.08
CA LEU A 141 -0.79 22.47 5.08
C LEU A 141 -1.07 20.96 4.92
N ARG A 142 -1.32 20.51 3.69
CA ARG A 142 -1.47 19.08 3.38
C ARG A 142 -0.24 18.29 3.83
N TYR A 143 0.95 18.72 3.47
CA TYR A 143 2.18 18.03 3.86
C TYR A 143 2.38 17.99 5.37
N LEU A 144 2.06 19.05 6.06
CA LEU A 144 2.13 19.11 7.52
C LEU A 144 1.20 18.06 8.15
N VAL A 145 -0.04 17.97 7.70
CA VAL A 145 -1.01 16.97 8.19
C VAL A 145 -0.53 15.54 7.88
N VAL A 146 -0.08 15.30 6.66
CA VAL A 146 0.37 13.95 6.24
C VAL A 146 1.63 13.53 7.00
N ILE A 147 2.60 14.44 7.17
CA ILE A 147 3.81 14.17 7.95
C ILE A 147 3.48 13.84 9.40
N MET A 148 2.56 14.59 10.03
CA MET A 148 2.11 14.27 11.39
C MET A 148 1.50 12.88 11.48
N ARG A 149 0.64 12.50 10.53
CA ARG A 149 0.02 11.17 10.46
C ARG A 149 1.07 10.07 10.30
N ILE A 150 1.97 10.23 9.35
CA ILE A 150 3.05 9.27 9.09
C ILE A 150 4.00 9.14 10.29
N ARG A 151 4.36 10.24 10.94
CA ARG A 151 5.15 10.20 12.19
C ARG A 151 4.46 9.40 13.28
N SER A 152 3.16 9.60 13.47
CA SER A 152 2.38 8.86 14.46
C SER A 152 2.42 7.36 14.21
N VAL A 153 2.21 6.93 12.96
CA VAL A 153 2.26 5.51 12.59
C VAL A 153 3.68 4.96 12.69
N ALA A 154 4.66 5.67 12.15
CA ALA A 154 6.07 5.26 12.21
C ALA A 154 6.54 5.03 13.65
N LYS A 155 6.13 5.89 14.58
CA LYS A 155 6.41 5.71 16.00
C LYS A 155 5.81 4.42 16.56
N ARG A 156 4.59 4.04 16.12
CA ARG A 156 3.91 2.82 16.57
C ARG A 156 4.60 1.54 16.07
N VAL A 157 5.17 1.58 14.86
CA VAL A 157 5.89 0.43 14.29
C VAL A 157 7.40 0.46 14.54
N GLY A 158 7.90 1.47 15.26
CA GLY A 158 9.33 1.59 15.62
C GLY A 158 10.23 2.17 14.53
N GLU A 159 9.67 2.72 13.44
CA GLU A 159 10.43 3.28 12.34
C GLU A 159 10.91 4.72 12.62
N LYS A 160 12.15 5.03 12.26
CA LYS A 160 12.77 6.34 12.47
C LYS A 160 13.10 7.03 11.13
N GLY A 161 13.09 8.37 11.14
CA GLY A 161 13.53 9.17 9.98
C GLY A 161 12.62 9.14 8.75
N VAL A 162 11.38 8.65 8.90
CA VAL A 162 10.45 8.43 7.78
C VAL A 162 9.87 9.74 7.25
N ALA A 163 9.67 10.74 8.11
CA ALA A 163 8.95 11.96 7.75
C ALA A 163 9.63 12.80 6.65
N LEU A 164 10.95 12.95 6.71
CA LEU A 164 11.70 13.70 5.69
C LEU A 164 11.72 12.97 4.34
N ARG A 165 11.87 11.65 4.38
CA ARG A 165 11.88 10.81 3.18
C ARG A 165 10.51 10.73 2.51
N TYR A 166 9.44 10.97 3.27
CA TYR A 166 8.09 10.92 2.75
C TYR A 166 7.82 12.00 1.71
N PHE A 167 8.31 13.20 1.92
CA PHE A 167 8.10 14.30 0.98
C PHE A 167 8.56 13.95 -0.43
N LEU A 168 9.80 13.48 -0.57
CA LEU A 168 10.34 13.05 -1.86
C LEU A 168 9.58 11.84 -2.42
N PHE A 169 9.24 10.91 -1.54
CA PHE A 169 8.52 9.72 -1.96
C PHE A 169 7.11 10.05 -2.47
N ASP A 170 6.35 10.91 -1.78
CA ASP A 170 5.01 11.32 -2.17
C ASP A 170 4.98 11.98 -3.55
N LEU A 171 6.01 12.77 -3.85
CA LEU A 171 6.15 13.45 -5.15
C LEU A 171 6.32 12.45 -6.31
N PHE A 172 7.15 11.43 -6.13
CA PHE A 172 7.46 10.46 -7.18
C PHE A 172 6.53 9.25 -7.20
N ASN A 173 5.84 8.96 -6.09
CA ASN A 173 5.03 7.77 -5.94
C ASN A 173 3.92 7.61 -6.98
N PRO A 174 3.12 8.63 -7.34
CA PRO A 174 2.07 8.49 -8.36
C PRO A 174 2.64 8.07 -9.71
N ILE A 175 3.74 8.70 -10.13
CA ILE A 175 4.41 8.38 -11.40
C ILE A 175 4.91 6.94 -11.39
N LEU A 176 5.59 6.54 -10.32
CA LEU A 176 6.12 5.19 -10.16
C LEU A 176 5.01 4.14 -10.17
N MET A 177 3.92 4.39 -9.46
CA MET A 177 2.77 3.48 -9.42
C MET A 177 2.08 3.35 -10.78
N LEU A 178 1.95 4.43 -11.53
CA LEU A 178 1.45 4.38 -12.91
C LEU A 178 2.38 3.55 -13.80
N CYS A 179 3.68 3.77 -13.74
CA CYS A 179 4.66 2.98 -14.48
C CYS A 179 4.60 1.48 -14.14
N VAL A 180 4.48 1.16 -12.86
CA VAL A 180 4.33 -0.24 -12.41
C VAL A 180 3.04 -0.85 -12.98
N ARG A 181 1.91 -0.14 -12.93
CA ARG A 181 0.64 -0.62 -13.47
C ARG A 181 0.69 -0.87 -14.97
N VAL A 182 1.22 0.08 -15.74
CA VAL A 182 1.41 -0.10 -17.19
C VAL A 182 2.30 -1.32 -17.48
N SER A 183 3.33 -1.55 -16.66
CA SER A 183 4.20 -2.71 -16.80
C SER A 183 3.50 -4.04 -16.48
N LEU A 184 2.47 -4.04 -15.66
CA LEU A 184 1.67 -5.22 -15.33
C LEU A 184 0.66 -5.57 -16.43
N ILE A 185 0.08 -4.55 -17.11
CA ILE A 185 -0.85 -4.76 -18.25
C ILE A 185 -0.18 -5.52 -19.40
N LYS A 186 1.10 -5.23 -19.65
CA LYS A 186 1.88 -5.86 -20.73
C LYS A 186 2.35 -7.28 -20.42
N ARG A 187 2.15 -7.77 -19.20
CA ARG A 187 2.57 -9.09 -18.78
C ARG A 187 1.33 -9.94 -18.61
N ASP A 188 1.19 -10.99 -19.41
CA ASP A 188 0.23 -12.08 -19.16
C ASP A 188 0.65 -12.78 -17.86
N SER A 189 0.41 -12.11 -16.74
CA SER A 189 0.81 -12.55 -15.40
C SER A 189 -0.11 -13.65 -14.85
N THR A 190 -1.09 -14.06 -15.63
CA THR A 190 -2.20 -14.87 -15.16
C THR A 190 -2.23 -16.27 -15.71
N VAL A 191 -1.20 -16.69 -16.39
CA VAL A 191 -1.12 -18.11 -16.77
C VAL A 191 -0.62 -18.88 -15.55
N TRP A 192 -1.57 -19.19 -14.71
CA TRP A 192 -1.44 -20.21 -13.69
C TRP A 192 -1.51 -21.57 -14.40
N ARG A 193 -0.37 -22.17 -14.60
CA ARG A 193 -0.26 -23.55 -15.06
C ARG A 193 0.02 -24.46 -13.89
#